data_a59bc0bf62dc197cd1c492ce7a382825
#
_entry.id   a59bc0bf62dc197cd1c492ce7a382825
#
_cell.length_a   1.000
_cell.length_b   1.000
_cell.length_c   1.000
_cell.angle_alpha   90.00
_cell.angle_beta   90.00
_cell.angle_gamma   90.00
#
_symmetry.space_group_name_H-M   'P 1'
#
loop_
_entity.id
_entity.type
_entity.pdbx_description
1 polymer ?
#
loop_
_entity_poly.entity_id
_entity_poly.type
_entity_poly.pdbx_seq_one_letter_code
_entity_poly.pdbx_strand_id
1 'polypeptide(L)'
;MSELERLIDYMRRYSSKVISIKVSPDWEDEHLKSIGDIILAKEKMIVNAGNTQFKTIEYLGLKKDSLPRGGGGLSGLAIFPRTLQMINLFSDMNLIIMATGGISTVHHLNAAKDAGATLFGMATSLIMDPYCIPKINHNLSKGY
;
A
#
# COMPACT_ATOMS: atom_id res chain seq x y z
N MET A 1 2.19 1.23 -25.85
CA MET A 1 1.23 0.73 -24.84
C MET A 1 1.92 -0.34 -24.02
N SER A 2 2.03 -0.13 -22.71
CA SER A 2 2.65 -1.09 -21.78
C SER A 2 1.80 -2.36 -21.61
N GLU A 3 2.39 -3.39 -21.02
CA GLU A 3 1.66 -4.63 -20.71
C GLU A 3 0.54 -4.37 -19.68
N LEU A 4 0.80 -3.50 -18.69
CA LEU A 4 -0.20 -3.08 -17.72
C LEU A 4 -1.40 -2.38 -18.37
N GLU A 5 -1.17 -1.46 -19.30
CA GLU A 5 -2.26 -0.79 -20.03
C GLU A 5 -3.13 -1.79 -20.78
N ARG A 6 -2.50 -2.75 -21.50
CA ARG A 6 -3.23 -3.80 -22.21
C ARG A 6 -4.08 -4.66 -21.28
N LEU A 7 -3.54 -4.99 -20.09
CA LEU A 7 -4.27 -5.76 -19.08
C LEU A 7 -5.46 -4.98 -18.54
N ILE A 8 -5.28 -3.70 -18.21
CA ILE A 8 -6.36 -2.83 -17.73
C ILE A 8 -7.46 -2.72 -18.79
N ASP A 9 -7.08 -2.47 -20.06
CA ASP A 9 -8.04 -2.34 -21.15
C ASP A 9 -8.79 -3.67 -21.39
N TYR A 10 -8.11 -4.80 -21.27
CA TYR A 10 -8.75 -6.10 -21.32
C TYR A 10 -9.76 -6.29 -20.20
N MET A 11 -9.38 -6.03 -18.95
CA MET A 11 -10.28 -6.14 -17.80
C MET A 11 -11.49 -5.21 -17.94
N ARG A 12 -11.29 -4.01 -18.47
CA ARG A 12 -12.35 -3.02 -18.65
C ARG A 12 -13.43 -3.46 -19.65
N ARG A 13 -13.10 -4.32 -20.62
CA ARG A 13 -14.09 -4.90 -21.55
C ARG A 13 -15.12 -5.78 -20.85
N TYR A 14 -14.77 -6.37 -19.70
CA TYR A 14 -15.61 -7.33 -18.97
C TYR A 14 -16.17 -6.77 -17.66
N SER A 15 -15.70 -5.60 -17.20
CA SER A 15 -16.10 -5.06 -15.92
C SER A 15 -16.13 -3.53 -15.93
N SER A 16 -17.27 -2.97 -15.48
CA SER A 16 -17.42 -1.55 -15.18
C SER A 16 -17.07 -1.19 -13.72
N LYS A 17 -16.60 -2.15 -12.94
CA LYS A 17 -16.27 -1.96 -11.52
C LYS A 17 -14.96 -1.20 -11.36
N VAL A 18 -14.72 -0.67 -10.16
CA VAL A 18 -13.43 -0.08 -9.80
C VAL A 18 -12.34 -1.14 -9.88
N ILE A 19 -11.21 -0.79 -10.50
CA ILE A 19 -10.01 -1.64 -10.57
C ILE A 19 -8.98 -1.03 -9.63
N SER A 20 -8.45 -1.85 -8.72
CA SER A 20 -7.37 -1.47 -7.81
C SER A 20 -6.06 -2.05 -8.28
N ILE A 21 -5.07 -1.20 -8.53
CA ILE A 21 -3.69 -1.61 -8.87
C ILE A 21 -2.86 -1.58 -7.60
N LYS A 22 -2.39 -2.74 -7.17
CA LYS A 22 -1.50 -2.85 -6.01
C LYS A 22 -0.06 -2.74 -6.45
N VAL A 23 0.69 -1.84 -5.81
CA VAL A 23 2.09 -1.55 -6.13
C VAL A 23 3.03 -1.97 -5.01
N SER A 24 4.28 -2.25 -5.35
CA SER A 24 5.30 -2.68 -4.39
C SER A 24 6.08 -1.49 -3.82
N PRO A 25 6.37 -1.48 -2.50
CA PRO A 25 7.27 -0.50 -1.89
C PRO A 25 8.74 -0.68 -2.33
N ASP A 26 9.07 -1.79 -2.98
CA ASP A 26 10.43 -2.06 -3.49
C ASP A 26 10.74 -1.33 -4.80
N TRP A 27 9.71 -0.78 -5.46
CA TRP A 27 9.90 -0.06 -6.70
C TRP A 27 10.38 1.38 -6.46
N GLU A 28 11.22 1.88 -7.38
CA GLU A 28 11.68 3.25 -7.40
C GLU A 28 10.53 4.22 -7.69
N ASP A 29 10.66 5.46 -7.22
CA ASP A 29 9.60 6.46 -7.32
C ASP A 29 9.24 6.81 -8.76
N GLU A 30 10.21 6.82 -9.69
CA GLU A 30 9.97 7.03 -11.12
C GLU A 30 9.09 5.92 -11.71
N HIS A 31 9.31 4.68 -11.30
CA HIS A 31 8.48 3.56 -11.74
C HIS A 31 7.07 3.67 -11.19
N LEU A 32 6.93 4.03 -9.91
CA LEU A 32 5.63 4.26 -9.29
C LEU A 32 4.87 5.41 -9.98
N LYS A 33 5.54 6.51 -10.34
CA LYS A 33 4.95 7.61 -11.10
C LYS A 33 4.44 7.15 -12.48
N SER A 34 5.25 6.38 -13.21
CA SER A 34 4.84 5.83 -14.51
C SER A 34 3.57 4.98 -14.42
N ILE A 35 3.42 4.20 -13.33
CA ILE A 35 2.18 3.45 -13.06
C ILE A 35 1.03 4.41 -12.71
N GLY A 36 1.31 5.44 -11.92
CA GLY A 36 0.34 6.49 -11.60
C GLY A 36 -0.24 7.15 -12.86
N ASP A 37 0.62 7.50 -13.82
CA ASP A 37 0.19 8.08 -15.11
C ASP A 37 -0.74 7.14 -15.88
N ILE A 38 -0.44 5.84 -15.88
CA ILE A 38 -1.32 4.84 -16.50
C ILE A 38 -2.69 4.78 -15.80
N ILE A 39 -2.70 4.83 -14.47
CA ILE A 39 -3.94 4.82 -13.67
C ILE A 39 -4.76 6.07 -13.95
N LEU A 40 -4.14 7.26 -13.98
CA LEU A 40 -4.81 8.54 -14.28
C LEU A 40 -5.46 8.57 -15.65
N ALA A 41 -4.85 7.92 -16.64
CA ALA A 41 -5.37 7.85 -18.00
C ALA A 41 -6.60 6.94 -18.15
N LYS A 42 -7.04 6.28 -17.08
CA LYS A 42 -8.13 5.30 -17.11
C LYS A 42 -9.21 5.65 -16.08
N GLU A 43 -10.46 5.39 -16.43
CA GLU A 43 -11.58 5.65 -15.52
C GLU A 43 -11.72 4.56 -14.44
N LYS A 44 -12.27 4.96 -13.29
CA LYS A 44 -12.62 4.06 -12.17
C LYS A 44 -11.43 3.22 -11.70
N MET A 45 -10.30 3.86 -11.57
CA MET A 45 -9.08 3.24 -11.05
C MET A 45 -8.72 3.79 -9.67
N ILE A 46 -8.12 2.94 -8.84
CA ILE A 46 -7.48 3.35 -7.59
C ILE A 46 -6.10 2.70 -7.50
N VAL A 47 -5.18 3.35 -6.81
CA VAL A 47 -3.90 2.75 -6.46
C VAL A 47 -3.94 2.20 -5.04
N ASN A 48 -3.49 0.95 -4.84
CA ASN A 48 -3.24 0.40 -3.51
C ASN A 48 -1.74 0.54 -3.22
N ALA A 49 -1.41 1.60 -2.47
CA ALA A 49 -0.05 1.95 -2.08
C ALA A 49 0.39 1.06 -0.90
N GLY A 50 1.01 -0.06 -1.22
CA GLY A 50 1.64 -0.92 -0.24
C GLY A 50 1.56 -2.41 -0.51
N ASN A 51 2.63 -3.04 -0.07
CA ASN A 51 2.87 -4.48 -0.02
C ASN A 51 3.92 -4.70 1.07
N THR A 52 4.42 -5.92 1.26
CA THR A 52 5.65 -6.16 2.02
C THR A 52 6.86 -5.58 1.28
N GLN A 53 7.87 -5.15 2.03
CA GLN A 53 9.14 -4.68 1.48
C GLN A 53 10.19 -5.78 1.60
N PHE A 54 10.85 -6.14 0.50
CA PHE A 54 11.91 -7.15 0.56
C PHE A 54 13.10 -6.66 1.38
N LYS A 55 13.58 -7.48 2.30
CA LYS A 55 14.80 -7.25 3.09
C LYS A 55 15.65 -8.51 3.12
N THR A 56 16.96 -8.34 3.01
CA THR A 56 17.89 -9.46 3.11
C THR A 56 18.02 -9.97 4.54
N ILE A 57 18.51 -11.19 4.69
CA ILE A 57 18.73 -11.80 6.02
C ILE A 57 19.73 -10.99 6.84
N GLU A 58 20.75 -10.37 6.20
CA GLU A 58 21.72 -9.50 6.85
C GLU A 58 21.05 -8.24 7.43
N TYR A 59 20.18 -7.60 6.63
CA TYR A 59 19.41 -6.44 7.09
C TYR A 59 18.51 -6.79 8.29
N LEU A 60 17.93 -8.00 8.28
CA LEU A 60 17.05 -8.48 9.33
C LEU A 60 17.79 -9.01 10.56
N GLY A 61 19.12 -9.08 10.52
CA GLY A 61 19.93 -9.65 11.60
C GLY A 61 19.70 -11.15 11.81
N LEU A 62 19.23 -11.87 10.78
CA LEU A 62 18.91 -13.29 10.85
C LEU A 62 20.15 -14.14 10.51
N LYS A 63 20.16 -15.40 10.98
CA LYS A 63 21.22 -16.35 10.64
C LYS A 63 21.19 -16.66 9.15
N LYS A 64 22.37 -16.89 8.56
CA LYS A 64 22.50 -17.37 7.18
C LYS A 64 21.59 -18.58 6.97
N ASP A 65 20.96 -18.63 5.81
CA ASP A 65 20.02 -19.70 5.41
C ASP A 65 18.70 -19.78 6.22
N SER A 66 18.39 -18.77 7.06
CA SER A 66 17.10 -18.69 7.77
C SER A 66 15.88 -18.53 6.84
N LEU A 67 16.10 -17.97 5.65
CA LEU A 67 15.05 -17.74 4.65
C LEU A 67 15.49 -18.25 3.27
N PRO A 68 14.60 -18.94 2.51
CA PRO A 68 14.95 -19.68 1.28
C PRO A 68 15.56 -18.82 0.15
N ARG A 69 15.33 -17.51 0.15
CA ARG A 69 15.78 -16.58 -0.90
C ARG A 69 16.79 -15.56 -0.39
N GLY A 70 17.48 -15.87 0.71
CA GLY A 70 18.39 -14.91 1.32
C GLY A 70 17.71 -13.66 1.88
N GLY A 71 16.38 -13.67 2.02
CA GLY A 71 15.59 -12.57 2.51
C GLY A 71 14.09 -12.86 2.50
N GLY A 72 13.29 -11.87 2.86
CA GLY A 72 11.84 -12.00 2.93
C GLY A 72 11.13 -10.64 2.91
N GLY A 73 9.81 -10.69 2.78
CA GLY A 73 8.96 -9.49 2.81
C GLY A 73 8.75 -8.99 4.23
N LEU A 74 9.41 -7.89 4.59
CA LEU A 74 9.15 -7.17 5.84
C LEU A 74 7.77 -6.54 5.81
N SER A 75 7.00 -6.70 6.88
CA SER A 75 5.65 -6.15 7.04
C SER A 75 5.47 -5.47 8.40
N GLY A 76 4.26 -4.98 8.66
CA GLY A 76 3.93 -4.30 9.91
C GLY A 76 4.50 -2.88 9.98
N LEU A 77 4.68 -2.37 11.20
CA LEU A 77 5.02 -0.96 11.44
C LEU A 77 6.31 -0.51 10.72
N ALA A 78 7.26 -1.41 10.56
CA ALA A 78 8.56 -1.09 9.96
C ALA A 78 8.48 -0.58 8.51
N ILE A 79 7.41 -0.90 7.77
CA ILE A 79 7.22 -0.41 6.40
C ILE A 79 6.37 0.86 6.33
N PHE A 80 5.81 1.34 7.43
CA PHE A 80 4.91 2.49 7.44
C PHE A 80 5.54 3.78 6.87
N PRO A 81 6.82 4.11 7.15
CA PRO A 81 7.46 5.28 6.54
C PRO A 81 7.47 5.23 5.00
N ARG A 82 7.74 4.05 4.42
CA ARG A 82 7.70 3.88 2.96
C ARG A 82 6.27 3.97 2.43
N THR A 83 5.31 3.45 3.16
CA THR A 83 3.88 3.59 2.82
C THR A 83 3.48 5.07 2.74
N LEU A 84 3.88 5.91 3.71
CA LEU A 84 3.61 7.35 3.68
C LEU A 84 4.28 8.05 2.48
N GLN A 85 5.52 7.71 2.15
CA GLN A 85 6.19 8.25 0.96
C GLN A 85 5.42 7.95 -0.32
N MET A 86 4.94 6.71 -0.48
CA MET A 86 4.15 6.30 -1.63
C MET A 86 2.80 7.01 -1.69
N ILE A 87 2.14 7.21 -0.54
CA ILE A 87 0.88 7.96 -0.46
C ILE A 87 1.10 9.40 -0.91
N ASN A 88 2.12 10.10 -0.39
CA ASN A 88 2.43 11.46 -0.80
C ASN A 88 2.68 11.55 -2.31
N LEU A 89 3.50 10.64 -2.85
CA LEU A 89 3.80 10.59 -4.28
C LEU A 89 2.53 10.48 -5.14
N PHE A 90 1.60 9.59 -4.78
CA PHE A 90 0.35 9.42 -5.52
C PHE A 90 -0.68 10.52 -5.23
N SER A 91 -0.64 11.13 -4.05
CA SER A 91 -1.46 12.27 -3.70
C SER A 91 -1.12 13.49 -4.54
N ASP A 92 0.17 13.75 -4.76
CA ASP A 92 0.67 14.81 -5.67
C ASP A 92 0.19 14.61 -7.12
N MET A 93 -0.12 13.37 -7.50
CA MET A 93 -0.70 13.03 -8.79
C MET A 93 -2.24 13.06 -8.81
N ASN A 94 -2.92 13.41 -7.70
CA ASN A 94 -4.38 13.40 -7.55
C ASN A 94 -5.03 12.02 -7.76
N LEU A 95 -4.38 10.95 -7.38
CA LEU A 95 -4.93 9.60 -7.44
C LEU A 95 -5.81 9.28 -6.23
N ILE A 96 -6.80 8.40 -6.41
CA ILE A 96 -7.54 7.80 -5.29
C ILE A 96 -6.68 6.69 -4.70
N ILE A 97 -6.31 6.83 -3.42
CA ILE A 97 -5.29 6.01 -2.78
C ILE A 97 -5.90 5.12 -1.69
N MET A 98 -5.63 3.82 -1.79
CA MET A 98 -5.77 2.88 -0.68
C MET A 98 -4.40 2.69 -0.03
N ALA A 99 -4.26 3.10 1.23
CA ALA A 99 -3.04 2.89 2.00
C ALA A 99 -3.02 1.47 2.59
N THR A 100 -1.97 0.71 2.32
CA THR A 100 -1.78 -0.64 2.88
C THR A 100 -0.32 -0.83 3.28
N GLY A 101 -0.08 -1.02 4.59
CA GLY A 101 1.27 -1.28 5.13
C GLY A 101 1.57 -0.49 6.38
N GLY A 102 1.74 -1.18 7.49
CA GLY A 102 2.14 -0.62 8.77
C GLY A 102 1.07 0.13 9.55
N ILE A 103 -0.17 0.22 9.05
CA ILE A 103 -1.27 0.85 9.78
C ILE A 103 -1.73 -0.10 10.89
N SER A 104 -1.67 0.35 12.15
CA SER A 104 -2.06 -0.44 13.33
C SER A 104 -2.73 0.37 14.43
N THR A 105 -2.75 1.70 14.32
CA THR A 105 -3.37 2.61 15.30
C THR A 105 -4.12 3.72 14.60
N VAL A 106 -4.94 4.46 15.34
CA VAL A 106 -5.61 5.67 14.85
C VAL A 106 -4.60 6.73 14.40
N HIS A 107 -3.45 6.84 15.06
CA HIS A 107 -2.38 7.76 14.64
C HIS A 107 -1.83 7.42 13.26
N HIS A 108 -1.56 6.14 13.00
CA HIS A 108 -1.09 5.71 11.67
C HIS A 108 -2.17 5.94 10.61
N LEU A 109 -3.43 5.71 10.94
CA LEU A 109 -4.55 5.98 10.02
C LEU A 109 -4.65 7.47 9.72
N ASN A 110 -4.61 8.33 10.73
CA ASN A 110 -4.66 9.79 10.55
C ASN A 110 -3.45 10.28 9.74
N ALA A 111 -2.24 9.83 10.04
CA ALA A 111 -1.05 10.18 9.26
C ALA A 111 -1.18 9.77 7.79
N ALA A 112 -1.72 8.58 7.50
CA ALA A 112 -1.96 8.14 6.13
C ALA A 112 -3.06 8.95 5.44
N LYS A 113 -4.12 9.34 6.18
CA LYS A 113 -5.19 10.22 5.70
C LYS A 113 -4.66 11.61 5.37
N ASP A 114 -3.86 12.20 6.28
CA ASP A 114 -3.27 13.53 6.10
C ASP A 114 -2.28 13.55 4.91
N ALA A 115 -1.62 12.42 4.64
CA ALA A 115 -0.79 12.23 3.45
C ALA A 115 -1.61 12.09 2.14
N GLY A 116 -2.96 11.92 2.21
CA GLY A 116 -3.83 11.87 1.04
C GLY A 116 -4.54 10.54 0.79
N ALA A 117 -4.39 9.54 1.65
CA ALA A 117 -5.12 8.29 1.50
C ALA A 117 -6.61 8.43 1.86
N THR A 118 -7.47 7.78 1.09
CA THR A 118 -8.93 7.76 1.29
C THR A 118 -9.45 6.39 1.74
N LEU A 119 -8.71 5.33 1.45
CA LEU A 119 -9.02 3.95 1.84
C LEU A 119 -7.85 3.36 2.61
N PHE A 120 -8.14 2.42 3.52
CA PHE A 120 -7.12 1.85 4.40
C PHE A 120 -7.23 0.33 4.44
N GLY A 121 -6.08 -0.35 4.28
CA GLY A 121 -5.96 -1.80 4.38
C GLY A 121 -5.02 -2.20 5.51
N MET A 122 -5.40 -3.22 6.27
CA MET A 122 -4.62 -3.77 7.36
C MET A 122 -4.51 -5.29 7.20
N ALA A 123 -3.31 -5.84 7.42
CA ALA A 123 -3.09 -7.28 7.41
C ALA A 123 -2.33 -7.72 8.67
N THR A 124 -1.06 -7.36 8.82
CA THR A 124 -0.21 -7.74 9.97
C THR A 124 -0.84 -7.34 11.30
N SER A 125 -1.46 -6.16 11.37
CA SER A 125 -2.14 -5.67 12.57
C SER A 125 -3.30 -6.57 12.99
N LEU A 126 -4.06 -7.12 12.03
CA LEU A 126 -5.16 -8.06 12.31
C LEU A 126 -4.67 -9.42 12.83
N ILE A 127 -3.49 -9.87 12.38
CA ILE A 127 -2.88 -11.10 12.87
C ILE A 127 -2.42 -10.92 14.33
N MET A 128 -1.84 -9.75 14.64
CA MET A 128 -1.33 -9.44 15.97
C MET A 128 -2.44 -9.08 16.97
N ASP A 129 -3.48 -8.39 16.50
CA ASP A 129 -4.65 -7.98 17.29
C ASP A 129 -5.90 -8.01 16.42
N PRO A 130 -6.71 -9.10 16.48
CA PRO A 130 -7.95 -9.22 15.70
C PRO A 130 -8.98 -8.11 15.96
N TYR A 131 -8.85 -7.40 17.07
CA TYR A 131 -9.72 -6.28 17.44
C TYR A 131 -9.16 -4.90 17.06
N CYS A 132 -8.04 -4.83 16.32
CA CYS A 132 -7.42 -3.55 15.99
C CYS A 132 -8.37 -2.62 15.21
N ILE A 133 -9.17 -3.12 14.28
CA ILE A 133 -10.13 -2.30 13.52
C ILE A 133 -11.25 -1.77 14.41
N PRO A 134 -11.97 -2.58 15.20
CA PRO A 134 -12.91 -2.07 16.20
C PRO A 134 -12.32 -1.00 17.13
N LYS A 135 -11.08 -1.20 17.62
CA LYS A 135 -10.40 -0.23 18.48
C LYS A 135 -10.13 1.10 17.75
N ILE A 136 -9.66 1.05 16.52
CA ILE A 136 -9.43 2.24 15.69
C ILE A 136 -10.75 2.98 15.47
N ASN A 137 -11.81 2.28 15.06
CA ASN A 137 -13.12 2.89 14.82
C ASN A 137 -13.70 3.53 16.09
N HIS A 138 -13.53 2.86 17.24
CA HIS A 138 -13.95 3.43 18.53
C HIS A 138 -13.19 4.71 18.87
N ASN A 139 -11.88 4.76 18.63
CA ASN A 139 -11.09 5.97 18.85
C ASN A 139 -11.48 7.09 17.90
N LEU A 140 -11.69 6.79 16.61
CA LEU A 140 -12.18 7.77 15.63
C LEU A 140 -13.52 8.38 16.05
N SER A 141 -14.44 7.58 16.60
CA SER A 141 -15.75 8.08 17.08
C SER A 141 -15.66 9.00 18.30
N LYS A 142 -14.54 8.97 19.01
CA LYS A 142 -14.24 9.84 20.15
C LYS A 142 -13.45 11.10 19.80
N GLY A 143 -13.10 11.29 18.51
CA GLY A 143 -12.38 12.46 18.02
C GLY A 143 -10.86 12.41 18.25
N TYR A 144 -10.29 11.18 18.34
CA TYR A 144 -8.83 10.99 18.40
C TYR A 144 -8.22 10.88 17.01
#